data_297696a42fdd6d9db7d1a0f4b025fff0
#
_entry.id   297696a42fdd6d9db7d1a0f4b025fff0
#
_cell.length_a   1.000
_cell.length_b   1.000
_cell.length_c   1.000
_cell.angle_alpha   90.00
_cell.angle_beta   90.00
_cell.angle_gamma   90.00
#
_symmetry.space_group_name_H-M   'P 1'
#
loop_
_entity.id
_entity.type
_entity.pdbx_description
1 polymer ?
#
loop_
_entity_poly.entity_id
_entity_poly.type
_entity_poly.pdbx_seq_one_letter_code
_entity_poly.pdbx_strand_id
1 'polypeptide(L)'
;MKILVLPGDGIGPEISQATLTVLDRANTLFKLGLEWQHDEIGFVTLKKEGTTLPPRVMDAARAAAGVLLGPVSHPSGEMRTKLDLYANIRPAKSRLGVGLTGKPVDLIIFRECTEGFYADRNMHTGIGEFMPTEDMAMAVRRVTAKCSERIARRAFECAMTRGKKVTAVHKANV
;
A
#
# COMPACT_ATOMS: atom_id res chain seq x y z
N MET A 1 15.58 2.79 -14.78
CA MET A 1 14.16 2.81 -14.34
C MET A 1 14.08 3.66 -13.07
N LYS A 2 13.29 4.76 -13.09
CA LYS A 2 13.23 5.72 -12.00
C LYS A 2 12.28 5.27 -10.89
N ILE A 3 12.75 5.22 -9.66
CA ILE A 3 12.00 4.88 -8.44
C ILE A 3 11.99 6.10 -7.52
N LEU A 4 10.81 6.56 -7.12
CA LEU A 4 10.66 7.61 -6.13
C LEU A 4 10.82 7.03 -4.73
N VAL A 5 11.72 7.61 -3.94
CA VAL A 5 12.00 7.21 -2.54
C VAL A 5 11.42 8.26 -1.60
N LEU A 6 10.48 7.85 -0.77
CA LEU A 6 9.80 8.66 0.23
C LEU A 6 10.04 8.03 1.61
N PRO A 7 11.04 8.46 2.38
CA PRO A 7 11.36 7.84 3.66
C PRO A 7 10.23 7.90 4.69
N GLY A 8 9.45 8.99 4.68
CA GLY A 8 8.34 9.16 5.62
C GLY A 8 8.77 9.60 7.01
N ASP A 9 8.01 9.16 8.03
CA ASP A 9 8.13 9.62 9.41
C ASP A 9 8.79 8.59 10.33
N GLY A 10 9.18 9.04 11.53
CA GLY A 10 9.68 8.18 12.61
C GLY A 10 10.91 7.36 12.21
N ILE A 11 10.79 6.03 12.21
CA ILE A 11 11.86 5.10 11.81
C ILE A 11 12.06 5.06 10.28
N GLY A 12 11.23 5.74 9.51
CA GLY A 12 11.22 5.70 8.05
C GLY A 12 12.56 5.99 7.38
N PRO A 13 13.29 7.06 7.75
CA PRO A 13 14.61 7.34 7.17
C PRO A 13 15.62 6.19 7.39
N GLU A 14 15.67 5.61 8.59
CA GLU A 14 16.58 4.53 8.93
C GLU A 14 16.30 3.26 8.10
N ILE A 15 15.06 2.79 8.09
CA ILE A 15 14.69 1.57 7.36
C ILE A 15 14.75 1.77 5.84
N SER A 16 14.47 2.99 5.35
CA SER A 16 14.62 3.31 3.93
C SER A 16 16.08 3.26 3.50
N GLN A 17 16.99 3.81 4.32
CA GLN A 17 18.42 3.74 4.05
C GLN A 17 18.94 2.29 4.06
N ALA A 18 18.53 1.48 5.03
CA ALA A 18 18.87 0.05 5.08
C ALA A 18 18.35 -0.69 3.82
N THR A 19 17.12 -0.40 3.42
CA THR A 19 16.51 -0.96 2.20
C THR A 19 17.29 -0.56 0.95
N LEU A 20 17.65 0.72 0.81
CA LEU A 20 18.41 1.22 -0.34
C LEU A 20 19.79 0.57 -0.42
N THR A 21 20.46 0.34 0.70
CA THR A 21 21.75 -0.36 0.73
C THR A 21 21.66 -1.76 0.10
N VAL A 22 20.60 -2.50 0.40
CA VAL A 22 20.35 -3.83 -0.20
C VAL A 22 19.98 -3.71 -1.67
N LEU A 23 19.10 -2.76 -2.01
CA LEU A 23 18.66 -2.54 -3.40
C LEU A 23 19.80 -2.06 -4.30
N ASP A 24 20.70 -1.22 -3.83
CA ASP A 24 21.90 -0.77 -4.56
C ASP A 24 22.82 -1.96 -4.89
N ARG A 25 23.01 -2.84 -3.91
CA ARG A 25 23.79 -4.06 -4.15
C ARG A 25 23.11 -4.95 -5.19
N ALA A 26 21.82 -5.14 -5.10
CA ALA A 26 21.04 -5.90 -6.08
C ALA A 26 21.06 -5.22 -7.46
N ASN A 27 20.89 -3.89 -7.51
CA ASN A 27 20.92 -3.10 -8.73
C ASN A 27 22.23 -3.29 -9.50
N THR A 28 23.34 -3.23 -8.78
CA THR A 28 24.69 -3.46 -9.34
C THR A 28 24.88 -4.91 -9.78
N LEU A 29 24.52 -5.87 -8.93
CA LEU A 29 24.76 -7.30 -9.17
C LEU A 29 23.93 -7.83 -10.36
N PHE A 30 22.67 -7.41 -10.44
CA PHE A 30 21.73 -7.89 -11.45
C PHE A 30 21.54 -6.90 -12.61
N LYS A 31 22.27 -5.78 -12.61
CA LYS A 31 22.22 -4.73 -13.66
C LYS A 31 20.77 -4.26 -13.93
N LEU A 32 20.02 -3.95 -12.86
CA LEU A 32 18.59 -3.63 -12.97
C LEU A 32 18.30 -2.25 -13.56
N GLY A 33 19.27 -1.34 -13.59
CA GLY A 33 19.12 0.02 -14.12
C GLY A 33 18.15 0.88 -13.29
N LEU A 34 18.16 0.70 -11.95
CA LEU A 34 17.36 1.50 -11.03
C LEU A 34 18.05 2.83 -10.75
N GLU A 35 17.27 3.90 -10.76
CA GLU A 35 17.67 5.26 -10.42
C GLU A 35 16.78 5.77 -9.30
N TRP A 36 17.37 6.30 -8.23
CA TRP A 36 16.64 6.79 -7.07
C TRP A 36 16.37 8.28 -7.19
N GLN A 37 15.10 8.66 -7.10
CA GLN A 37 14.67 10.04 -6.92
C GLN A 37 14.16 10.20 -5.48
N HIS A 38 14.74 11.09 -4.70
CA HIS A 38 14.34 11.33 -3.31
C HIS A 38 13.40 12.51 -3.20
N ASP A 39 12.39 12.40 -2.34
CA ASP A 39 11.54 13.50 -1.92
C ASP A 39 11.05 13.27 -0.47
N GLU A 40 10.46 14.30 0.12
CA GLU A 40 9.96 14.27 1.51
C GLU A 40 8.42 14.16 1.54
N ILE A 41 7.90 13.50 2.57
CA ILE A 41 6.47 13.32 2.85
C ILE A 41 6.25 13.23 4.36
N GLY A 42 5.04 13.51 4.83
CA GLY A 42 4.66 13.35 6.23
C GLY A 42 4.88 14.60 7.08
N PHE A 43 5.27 14.44 8.33
CA PHE A 43 5.41 15.59 9.26
C PHE A 43 6.50 16.58 8.87
N VAL A 44 7.53 16.13 8.17
CA VAL A 44 8.59 17.03 7.68
C VAL A 44 7.99 18.05 6.70
N THR A 45 7.21 17.60 5.74
CA THR A 45 6.57 18.49 4.76
C THR A 45 5.41 19.27 5.38
N LEU A 46 4.69 18.71 6.34
CA LEU A 46 3.68 19.45 7.11
C LEU A 46 4.30 20.68 7.78
N LYS A 47 5.46 20.52 8.41
CA LYS A 47 6.18 21.62 9.08
C LYS A 47 6.75 22.64 8.09
N LYS A 48 7.24 22.20 6.93
CA LYS A 48 7.89 23.07 5.93
C LYS A 48 6.89 23.76 4.99
N GLU A 49 5.84 23.06 4.60
CA GLU A 49 4.96 23.41 3.48
C GLU A 49 3.47 23.44 3.85
N GLY A 50 3.12 23.14 5.12
CA GLY A 50 1.73 23.13 5.60
C GLY A 50 0.90 21.93 5.12
N THR A 51 1.51 20.95 4.45
CA THR A 51 0.85 19.74 3.99
C THR A 51 1.72 18.51 4.18
N THR A 52 1.10 17.38 4.50
CA THR A 52 1.80 16.09 4.62
C THR A 52 2.07 15.43 3.27
N LEU A 53 1.37 15.86 2.21
CA LEU A 53 1.49 15.34 0.85
C LEU A 53 1.52 16.49 -0.16
N PRO A 54 2.67 17.09 -0.42
CA PRO A 54 2.80 18.15 -1.42
C PRO A 54 2.38 17.67 -2.82
N PRO A 55 1.74 18.54 -3.63
CA PRO A 55 1.36 18.21 -5.02
C PRO A 55 2.52 17.68 -5.87
N ARG A 56 3.72 18.26 -5.73
CA ARG A 56 4.93 17.80 -6.43
C ARG A 56 5.27 16.33 -6.19
N VAL A 57 5.02 15.84 -4.97
CA VAL A 57 5.26 14.43 -4.63
C VAL A 57 4.28 13.52 -5.36
N MET A 58 3.02 13.95 -5.50
CA MET A 58 2.02 13.22 -6.29
C MET A 58 2.38 13.17 -7.77
N ASP A 59 2.89 14.27 -8.31
CA ASP A 59 3.33 14.33 -9.71
C ASP A 59 4.58 13.48 -9.94
N ALA A 60 5.54 13.54 -9.03
CA ALA A 60 6.72 12.66 -9.05
C ALA A 60 6.33 11.16 -8.95
N ALA A 61 5.36 10.83 -8.10
CA ALA A 61 4.87 9.46 -7.94
C ALA A 61 4.18 8.93 -9.22
N ARG A 62 3.43 9.78 -9.94
CA ARG A 62 2.82 9.42 -11.23
C ARG A 62 3.86 9.22 -12.33
N ALA A 63 4.93 10.00 -12.32
CA ALA A 63 5.99 9.93 -13.32
C ALA A 63 7.01 8.81 -13.07
N ALA A 64 7.11 8.32 -11.84
CA ALA A 64 8.01 7.24 -11.47
C ALA A 64 7.49 5.86 -11.90
N ALA A 65 8.40 4.94 -12.16
CA ALA A 65 8.05 3.54 -12.43
C ALA A 65 7.56 2.80 -11.16
N GLY A 66 7.92 3.32 -9.99
CA GLY A 66 7.48 2.82 -8.70
C GLY A 66 7.84 3.79 -7.57
N VAL A 67 7.24 3.56 -6.40
CA VAL A 67 7.49 4.36 -5.19
C VAL A 67 7.93 3.43 -4.07
N LEU A 68 9.08 3.72 -3.47
CA LEU A 68 9.51 3.14 -2.21
C LEU A 68 9.04 4.07 -1.09
N LEU A 69 8.00 3.65 -0.38
CA LEU A 69 7.37 4.44 0.68
C LEU A 69 7.68 3.84 2.04
N GLY A 70 8.33 4.62 2.89
CA GLY A 70 8.49 4.31 4.31
C GLY A 70 7.20 4.58 5.10
N PRO A 71 7.22 4.36 6.43
CA PRO A 71 6.06 4.64 7.28
C PRO A 71 5.72 6.13 7.28
N VAL A 72 4.44 6.44 7.16
CA VAL A 72 3.93 7.82 7.26
C VAL A 72 2.72 7.84 8.18
N SER A 73 2.67 8.83 9.08
CA SER A 73 1.58 8.99 10.04
C SER A 73 0.30 9.49 9.36
N HIS A 74 0.41 10.34 8.37
CA HIS A 74 -0.62 10.82 7.44
C HIS A 74 0.07 11.24 6.15
N PRO A 75 -0.41 11.02 5.00
CA PRO A 75 -1.67 10.54 4.43
C PRO A 75 -1.50 9.35 3.47
N SER A 76 -1.00 8.25 3.92
CA SER A 76 -0.84 7.05 3.04
C SER A 76 -2.15 6.63 2.37
N GLY A 77 -3.29 6.91 3.01
CA GLY A 77 -4.62 6.70 2.46
C GLY A 77 -4.92 7.56 1.24
N GLU A 78 -4.59 8.84 1.32
CA GLU A 78 -4.79 9.80 0.25
C GLU A 78 -3.96 9.47 -1.01
N MET A 79 -2.69 9.09 -0.85
CA MET A 79 -1.85 8.65 -1.97
C MET A 79 -2.44 7.41 -2.66
N ARG A 80 -2.91 6.42 -1.89
CA ARG A 80 -3.52 5.20 -2.44
C ARG A 80 -4.77 5.50 -3.26
N THR A 81 -5.65 6.36 -2.77
CA THR A 81 -6.89 6.76 -3.47
C THR A 81 -6.59 7.60 -4.71
N LYS A 82 -5.73 8.60 -4.60
CA LYS A 82 -5.38 9.50 -5.72
C LYS A 82 -4.61 8.81 -6.85
N LEU A 83 -3.87 7.75 -6.55
CA LEU A 83 -3.15 6.91 -7.53
C LEU A 83 -3.91 5.64 -7.88
N ASP A 84 -5.13 5.44 -7.36
CA ASP A 84 -5.94 4.22 -7.50
C ASP A 84 -5.15 2.92 -7.24
N LEU A 85 -4.34 2.91 -6.19
CA LEU A 85 -3.57 1.75 -5.78
C LEU A 85 -4.46 0.74 -5.05
N TYR A 86 -5.37 0.12 -5.78
CA TYR A 86 -6.43 -0.73 -5.24
C TYR A 86 -5.96 -2.08 -4.71
N ALA A 87 -4.93 -2.65 -5.33
CA ALA A 87 -4.46 -3.99 -5.02
C ALA A 87 -3.27 -3.97 -4.05
N ASN A 88 -3.50 -4.29 -2.79
CA ASN A 88 -2.43 -4.58 -1.85
C ASN A 88 -2.00 -6.03 -2.04
N ILE A 89 -0.79 -6.25 -2.57
CA ILE A 89 -0.26 -7.56 -2.92
C ILE A 89 0.78 -7.98 -1.89
N ARG A 90 0.54 -9.09 -1.21
CA ARG A 90 1.41 -9.59 -0.13
C ARG A 90 1.84 -11.03 -0.39
N PRO A 91 3.02 -11.24 -0.97
CA PRO A 91 3.62 -12.56 -1.06
C PRO A 91 3.99 -13.07 0.34
N ALA A 92 3.66 -14.32 0.62
CA ALA A 92 4.05 -15.02 1.85
C ALA A 92 4.58 -16.40 1.50
N LYS A 93 5.87 -16.60 1.73
CA LYS A 93 6.55 -17.86 1.47
C LYS A 93 7.35 -18.27 2.69
N SER A 94 7.11 -19.49 3.19
CA SER A 94 7.89 -20.05 4.29
C SER A 94 9.31 -20.38 3.81
N ARG A 95 10.26 -20.25 4.73
CA ARG A 95 11.65 -20.68 4.53
C ARG A 95 11.98 -21.75 5.58
N LEU A 96 12.83 -22.70 5.23
CA LEU A 96 13.30 -23.73 6.16
C LEU A 96 13.87 -23.07 7.43
N GLY A 97 13.38 -23.53 8.58
CA GLY A 97 13.81 -23.03 9.89
C GLY A 97 13.24 -21.68 10.32
N VAL A 98 12.38 -21.08 9.49
CA VAL A 98 11.74 -19.79 9.79
C VAL A 98 10.23 -19.93 9.65
N GLY A 99 9.49 -19.71 10.72
CA GLY A 99 8.01 -19.70 10.70
C GLY A 99 7.40 -20.34 11.94
N LEU A 100 6.30 -19.75 12.42
CA LEU A 100 5.62 -20.15 13.66
C LEU A 100 4.84 -21.47 13.54
N THR A 101 4.47 -21.90 12.32
CA THR A 101 3.56 -23.04 12.15
C THR A 101 4.23 -24.33 11.69
N GLY A 102 5.51 -24.29 11.31
CA GLY A 102 6.23 -25.44 10.75
C GLY A 102 5.67 -26.00 9.42
N LYS A 103 4.58 -25.41 8.91
CA LYS A 103 3.95 -25.84 7.66
C LYS A 103 4.53 -25.09 6.46
N PRO A 104 4.74 -25.76 5.31
CA PRO A 104 5.13 -25.08 4.08
C PRO A 104 4.01 -24.18 3.59
N VAL A 105 4.34 -22.89 3.37
CA VAL A 105 3.43 -21.87 2.85
C VAL A 105 4.05 -21.24 1.61
N ASP A 106 3.28 -21.16 0.53
CA ASP A 106 3.59 -20.35 -0.65
C ASP A 106 2.29 -19.79 -1.21
N LEU A 107 1.95 -18.58 -0.80
CA LEU A 107 0.71 -17.90 -1.19
C LEU A 107 0.96 -16.41 -1.47
N ILE A 108 0.06 -15.80 -2.21
CA ILE A 108 0.01 -14.35 -2.40
C ILE A 108 -1.39 -13.87 -2.00
N ILE A 109 -1.45 -12.92 -1.08
CA ILE A 109 -2.70 -12.29 -0.67
C ILE A 109 -2.93 -11.05 -1.53
N PHE A 110 -4.07 -11.01 -2.21
CA PHE A 110 -4.59 -9.85 -2.91
C PHE A 110 -5.68 -9.21 -2.06
N ARG A 111 -5.46 -7.99 -1.59
CA ARG A 111 -6.42 -7.27 -0.77
C ARG A 111 -6.81 -5.97 -1.44
N GLU A 112 -8.11 -5.78 -1.67
CA GLU A 112 -8.65 -4.48 -2.03
C GLU A 112 -8.45 -3.50 -0.86
N CYS A 113 -8.02 -2.27 -1.14
CA CYS A 113 -7.66 -1.30 -0.11
C CYS A 113 -8.12 0.14 -0.39
N THR A 114 -9.04 0.34 -1.34
CA THR A 114 -9.62 1.66 -1.65
C THR A 114 -11.04 1.85 -1.12
N GLU A 115 -11.64 0.81 -0.55
CA GLU A 115 -12.95 0.85 0.10
C GLU A 115 -13.02 -0.18 1.25
N GLY A 116 -14.18 -0.44 1.79
CA GLY A 116 -14.42 -1.44 2.83
C GLY A 116 -14.47 -0.82 4.23
N PHE A 117 -13.66 -1.28 5.16
CA PHE A 117 -13.62 -0.78 6.55
C PHE A 117 -12.87 0.56 6.73
N TYR A 118 -12.24 1.07 5.69
CA TYR A 118 -11.59 2.37 5.74
C TYR A 118 -12.62 3.47 5.45
N ALA A 119 -13.28 3.94 6.50
CA ALA A 119 -14.41 4.86 6.41
C ALA A 119 -14.04 6.20 5.74
N ASP A 120 -12.79 6.64 5.87
CA ASP A 120 -12.21 7.81 5.22
C ASP A 120 -12.29 7.79 3.67
N ARG A 121 -12.60 6.63 3.07
CA ARG A 121 -12.66 6.40 1.61
C ARG A 121 -14.03 6.02 1.10
N ASN A 122 -15.00 5.89 1.98
CA ASN A 122 -16.29 5.30 1.66
C ASN A 122 -17.35 6.30 1.25
N MET A 123 -17.13 7.60 1.46
CA MET A 123 -18.05 8.67 1.11
C MET A 123 -17.53 9.50 -0.07
N HIS A 124 -18.44 10.05 -0.84
CA HIS A 124 -18.12 11.02 -1.89
C HIS A 124 -17.75 12.38 -1.29
N THR A 125 -18.48 12.77 -0.24
CA THR A 125 -18.25 14.02 0.49
C THR A 125 -18.10 13.71 1.98
N GLY A 126 -17.08 14.26 2.62
CA GLY A 126 -16.74 13.99 4.00
C GLY A 126 -16.09 12.62 4.21
N ILE A 127 -16.08 12.20 5.48
CA ILE A 127 -15.59 10.89 5.89
C ILE A 127 -16.76 9.99 6.29
N GLY A 128 -16.61 8.70 6.15
CA GLY A 128 -17.63 7.71 6.52
C GLY A 128 -17.69 7.37 8.00
N GLU A 129 -17.02 8.13 8.85
CA GLU A 129 -17.10 8.03 10.31
C GLU A 129 -17.62 9.35 10.88
N PHE A 130 -18.64 9.29 11.72
CA PHE A 130 -19.27 10.47 12.30
C PHE A 130 -20.00 10.15 13.61
N MET A 131 -20.16 11.13 14.46
CA MET A 131 -20.90 11.04 15.73
C MET A 131 -22.17 11.89 15.65
N PRO A 132 -23.36 11.27 15.45
CA PRO A 132 -24.63 12.00 15.45
C PRO A 132 -24.98 12.58 16.81
N THR A 133 -24.54 11.95 17.90
CA THR A 133 -24.70 12.39 19.31
C THR A 133 -23.39 12.13 20.05
N GLU A 134 -23.27 12.68 21.28
CA GLU A 134 -22.05 12.50 22.10
C GLU A 134 -21.75 11.03 22.46
N ASP A 135 -22.77 10.20 22.50
CA ASP A 135 -22.71 8.78 22.87
C ASP A 135 -22.87 7.78 21.72
N MET A 136 -22.98 8.28 20.46
CA MET A 136 -23.20 7.44 19.29
C MET A 136 -22.14 7.68 18.23
N ALA A 137 -21.39 6.64 17.86
CA ALA A 137 -20.49 6.66 16.71
C ALA A 137 -21.00 5.73 15.59
N MET A 138 -20.89 6.18 14.36
CA MET A 138 -21.28 5.43 13.16
C MET A 138 -20.13 5.36 12.17
N ALA A 139 -20.04 4.23 11.45
CA ALA A 139 -19.09 4.05 10.38
C ALA A 139 -19.76 3.41 9.15
N VAL A 140 -19.53 3.97 7.98
CA VAL A 140 -20.04 3.44 6.72
C VAL A 140 -19.01 2.50 6.10
N ARG A 141 -19.42 1.26 5.87
CA ARG A 141 -18.65 0.29 5.07
C ARG A 141 -19.20 0.27 3.65
N ARG A 142 -18.35 0.53 2.67
CA ARG A 142 -18.71 0.44 1.25
C ARG A 142 -18.03 -0.78 0.62
N VAL A 143 -18.81 -1.54 -0.15
CA VAL A 143 -18.30 -2.64 -0.98
C VAL A 143 -19.00 -2.56 -2.33
N THR A 144 -18.23 -2.41 -3.41
CA THR A 144 -18.78 -2.28 -4.76
C THR A 144 -18.42 -3.48 -5.64
N ALA A 145 -19.28 -3.78 -6.60
CA ALA A 145 -19.00 -4.81 -7.60
C ALA A 145 -17.72 -4.50 -8.39
N LYS A 146 -17.51 -3.23 -8.76
CA LYS A 146 -16.29 -2.78 -9.46
C LYS A 146 -15.01 -3.14 -8.71
N CYS A 147 -14.94 -2.81 -7.42
CA CYS A 147 -13.76 -3.07 -6.61
C CYS A 147 -13.56 -4.56 -6.33
N SER A 148 -14.65 -5.29 -6.11
CA SER A 148 -14.61 -6.75 -5.94
C SER A 148 -14.15 -7.46 -7.23
N GLU A 149 -14.66 -7.07 -8.39
CA GLU A 149 -14.27 -7.65 -9.67
C GLU A 149 -12.79 -7.38 -10.00
N ARG A 150 -12.31 -6.14 -9.87
CA ARG A 150 -10.92 -5.81 -10.23
C ARG A 150 -9.89 -6.52 -9.38
N ILE A 151 -10.14 -6.68 -8.07
CA ILE A 151 -9.21 -7.40 -7.20
C ILE A 151 -9.24 -8.91 -7.47
N ALA A 152 -10.43 -9.48 -7.72
CA ALA A 152 -10.58 -10.87 -8.11
C ALA A 152 -9.86 -11.16 -9.44
N ARG A 153 -10.09 -10.35 -10.47
CA ARG A 153 -9.41 -10.45 -11.77
C ARG A 153 -7.90 -10.49 -11.60
N ARG A 154 -7.33 -9.57 -10.81
CA ARG A 154 -5.89 -9.51 -10.56
C ARG A 154 -5.36 -10.76 -9.86
N ALA A 155 -6.13 -11.30 -8.92
CA ALA A 155 -5.77 -12.56 -8.24
C ALA A 155 -5.79 -13.76 -9.20
N PHE A 156 -6.81 -13.86 -10.08
CA PHE A 156 -6.88 -14.92 -11.10
C PHE A 156 -5.76 -14.82 -12.12
N GLU A 157 -5.44 -13.63 -12.62
CA GLU A 157 -4.30 -13.41 -13.53
C GLU A 157 -2.98 -13.91 -12.91
N CYS A 158 -2.73 -13.56 -11.66
CA CYS A 158 -1.55 -14.04 -10.94
C CYS A 158 -1.60 -15.57 -10.75
N ALA A 159 -2.76 -16.15 -10.44
CA ALA A 159 -2.90 -17.58 -10.25
C ALA A 159 -2.57 -18.37 -11.52
N MET A 160 -2.84 -17.84 -12.70
CA MET A 160 -2.50 -18.49 -13.97
C MET A 160 -1.00 -18.71 -14.17
N THR A 161 -0.15 -17.88 -13.56
CA THR A 161 1.31 -18.01 -13.57
C THR A 161 1.86 -18.91 -12.45
N ARG A 162 0.98 -19.48 -11.61
CA ARG A 162 1.32 -20.29 -10.43
C ARG A 162 0.52 -21.61 -10.42
N GLY A 163 0.05 -22.05 -9.23
CA GLY A 163 -0.70 -23.30 -9.06
C GLY A 163 -2.16 -23.28 -9.54
N LYS A 164 -2.62 -22.24 -10.23
CA LYS A 164 -3.97 -22.06 -10.78
C LYS A 164 -5.08 -22.22 -9.73
N LYS A 165 -4.78 -21.86 -8.48
CA LYS A 165 -5.72 -21.95 -7.36
C LYS A 165 -5.95 -20.56 -6.76
N VAL A 166 -7.22 -20.18 -6.63
CA VAL A 166 -7.66 -18.97 -5.93
C VAL A 166 -8.60 -19.36 -4.80
N THR A 167 -8.41 -18.78 -3.63
CA THR A 167 -9.31 -18.91 -2.50
C THR A 167 -9.88 -17.55 -2.18
N ALA A 168 -11.19 -17.38 -2.28
CA ALA A 168 -11.88 -16.18 -1.84
C ALA A 168 -12.11 -16.26 -0.32
N VAL A 169 -11.73 -15.18 0.37
CA VAL A 169 -11.92 -15.05 1.82
C VAL A 169 -12.76 -13.82 2.09
N HIS A 170 -13.89 -14.02 2.74
CA HIS A 170 -14.77 -12.94 3.17
C HIS A 170 -15.42 -13.27 4.52
N LYS A 171 -15.98 -12.26 5.16
CA LYS A 171 -16.67 -12.45 6.43
C LYS A 171 -18.19 -12.58 6.18
N ALA A 172 -18.64 -13.80 5.90
CA ALA A 172 -20.01 -14.10 5.49
C ALA A 172 -21.07 -13.96 6.61
N ASN A 173 -20.63 -13.93 7.86
CA ASN A 173 -21.50 -13.86 9.03
C ASN A 173 -21.80 -12.42 9.50
N VAL A 174 -21.45 -11.41 8.74
CA VAL A 174 -21.65 -10.00 9.06
C VAL A 174 -22.26 -9.26 7.88
#